data_0e4a3c95fb348c700f2ed59b58173b0c
#
_entry.id   0e4a3c95fb348c700f2ed59b58173b0c
#
_cell.length_a   1.000
_cell.length_b   1.000
_cell.length_c   1.000
_cell.angle_alpha   90.00
_cell.angle_beta   90.00
_cell.angle_gamma   90.00
#
_symmetry.space_group_name_H-M   'P 1'
#
loop_
_entity.id
_entity.type
_entity.pdbx_description
1 polymer ?
#
loop_
_entity_poly.entity_id
_entity_poly.type
_entity_poly.pdbx_seq_one_letter_code
_entity_poly.pdbx_strand_id
1 'polypeptide(L)'
;MDPLVSIIVPVYNVKPYLNRCVDSLLGQSYQNIELLLVDDGSTDGSEALCDEYAAQDVRVRVLHKKNGGLSDARNAGVDAAKGEYLSFVDGDDWVSPYYIENLYRALEQAGADFSASCFEEVFEGQPVQSVPTERLEAFEILSREECLRRILYQEGMEVTTPTKLYKRALFEGVRYPVGKLYEDIPVAYEVTKRAHKAAHIANRDYYYFQRGSSIQNMAFNPRKLDSVRHCYALMENVKRDFPQLSRAAECRYLSNVCNILFQIRDKQHEKIEKALWQEVKKYRRNVLLDPQARKKARLAAALSYSGYAMTRRVYEKTQWRGKK
;
A
#
# COMPACT_ATOMS: atom_id res chain seq x y z
N MET A 1 -5.51 -29.77 -8.18
CA MET A 1 -6.53 -28.72 -7.91
C MET A 1 -5.77 -27.44 -7.60
N ASP A 2 -6.20 -26.35 -8.15
CA ASP A 2 -5.60 -25.05 -7.82
C ASP A 2 -5.78 -24.78 -6.31
N PRO A 3 -4.78 -24.21 -5.61
CA PRO A 3 -4.88 -23.93 -4.19
C PRO A 3 -5.92 -22.85 -3.89
N LEU A 4 -6.50 -22.86 -2.69
CA LEU A 4 -7.45 -21.84 -2.27
C LEU A 4 -6.76 -20.49 -2.03
N VAL A 5 -7.32 -19.44 -2.61
CA VAL A 5 -6.94 -18.04 -2.38
C VAL A 5 -8.00 -17.36 -1.52
N SER A 6 -7.60 -16.83 -0.37
CA SER A 6 -8.46 -15.95 0.45
C SER A 6 -8.26 -14.51 0.01
N ILE A 7 -9.32 -13.87 -0.47
CA ILE A 7 -9.34 -12.45 -0.81
C ILE A 7 -10.02 -11.71 0.35
N ILE A 8 -9.27 -10.85 1.03
CA ILE A 8 -9.73 -10.10 2.21
C ILE A 8 -10.13 -8.70 1.76
N VAL A 9 -11.40 -8.34 1.99
CA VAL A 9 -11.96 -7.02 1.66
C VAL A 9 -12.44 -6.36 2.95
N PRO A 10 -11.69 -5.38 3.48
CA PRO A 10 -12.17 -4.52 4.56
C PRO A 10 -13.32 -3.65 4.06
N VAL A 11 -14.42 -3.62 4.78
CA VAL A 11 -15.63 -2.85 4.44
C VAL A 11 -15.95 -1.89 5.57
N TYR A 12 -15.99 -0.59 5.28
CA TYR A 12 -16.47 0.43 6.21
C TYR A 12 -17.03 1.64 5.46
N ASN A 13 -18.37 1.76 5.44
CA ASN A 13 -19.07 2.87 4.81
C ASN A 13 -18.65 3.07 3.34
N VAL A 14 -18.69 2.02 2.54
CA VAL A 14 -18.31 1.98 1.12
C VAL A 14 -19.45 1.49 0.21
N LYS A 15 -20.70 1.54 0.65
CA LYS A 15 -21.88 1.03 -0.09
C LYS A 15 -21.91 1.44 -1.57
N PRO A 16 -21.61 2.71 -1.96
CA PRO A 16 -21.66 3.12 -3.37
C PRO A 16 -20.67 2.39 -4.29
N TYR A 17 -19.63 1.79 -3.73
CA TYR A 17 -18.51 1.18 -4.46
C TYR A 17 -18.46 -0.32 -4.33
N LEU A 18 -19.07 -0.87 -3.27
CA LEU A 18 -18.91 -2.27 -2.86
C LEU A 18 -19.38 -3.26 -3.92
N ASN A 19 -20.47 -2.99 -4.65
CA ASN A 19 -20.93 -3.86 -5.75
C ASN A 19 -19.82 -4.03 -6.79
N ARG A 20 -19.25 -2.94 -7.28
CA ARG A 20 -18.17 -3.00 -8.29
C ARG A 20 -16.99 -3.81 -7.79
N CYS A 21 -16.60 -3.62 -6.53
CA CYS A 21 -15.51 -4.36 -5.90
C CYS A 21 -15.83 -5.87 -5.88
N VAL A 22 -16.94 -6.26 -5.28
CA VAL A 22 -17.31 -7.67 -5.09
C VAL A 22 -17.56 -8.37 -6.43
N ASP A 23 -18.27 -7.73 -7.37
CA ASP A 23 -18.53 -8.30 -8.70
C ASP A 23 -17.24 -8.58 -9.47
N SER A 24 -16.24 -7.67 -9.37
CA SER A 24 -14.94 -7.86 -9.99
C SER A 24 -14.15 -9.04 -9.41
N LEU A 25 -14.36 -9.33 -8.12
CA LEU A 25 -13.73 -10.45 -7.41
C LEU A 25 -14.43 -11.77 -7.68
N LEU A 26 -15.74 -11.78 -7.74
CA LEU A 26 -16.52 -12.99 -8.10
C LEU A 26 -16.36 -13.36 -9.58
N GLY A 27 -16.07 -12.37 -10.43
CA GLY A 27 -15.80 -12.53 -11.87
C GLY A 27 -14.37 -12.95 -12.22
N GLN A 28 -13.53 -13.32 -11.24
CA GLN A 28 -12.15 -13.74 -11.52
C GLN A 28 -12.08 -15.02 -12.37
N SER A 29 -11.10 -15.08 -13.28
CA SER A 29 -10.80 -16.32 -14.05
C SER A 29 -10.28 -17.45 -13.17
N TYR A 30 -9.60 -17.13 -12.08
CA TYR A 30 -9.19 -18.07 -11.04
C TYR A 30 -10.37 -18.39 -10.12
N GLN A 31 -10.88 -19.62 -10.17
CA GLN A 31 -12.17 -19.97 -9.55
C GLN A 31 -12.08 -20.41 -8.08
N ASN A 32 -10.94 -20.98 -7.64
CA ASN A 32 -10.81 -21.51 -6.27
C ASN A 32 -10.45 -20.38 -5.27
N ILE A 33 -11.44 -19.51 -5.02
CA ILE A 33 -11.34 -18.37 -4.11
C ILE A 33 -12.33 -18.48 -2.96
N GLU A 34 -12.00 -17.93 -1.80
CA GLU A 34 -12.96 -17.45 -0.81
C GLU A 34 -12.84 -15.93 -0.71
N LEU A 35 -13.96 -15.25 -0.65
CA LEU A 35 -14.05 -13.81 -0.50
C LEU A 35 -14.49 -13.48 0.93
N LEU A 36 -13.61 -12.87 1.71
CA LEU A 36 -13.86 -12.49 3.09
C LEU A 36 -14.21 -10.99 3.15
N LEU A 37 -15.49 -10.68 3.21
CA LEU A 37 -15.98 -9.32 3.44
C LEU A 37 -15.93 -9.05 4.94
N VAL A 38 -15.02 -8.18 5.39
CA VAL A 38 -14.85 -7.85 6.81
C VAL A 38 -15.51 -6.50 7.06
N ASP A 39 -16.78 -6.54 7.46
CA ASP A 39 -17.53 -5.35 7.83
C ASP A 39 -17.08 -4.83 9.20
N ASP A 40 -16.43 -3.68 9.19
CA ASP A 40 -15.87 -3.01 10.38
C ASP A 40 -16.91 -2.06 11.03
N GLY A 41 -18.17 -2.52 11.14
CA GLY A 41 -19.26 -1.79 11.77
C GLY A 41 -19.78 -0.65 10.91
N SER A 42 -20.08 -0.91 9.65
CA SER A 42 -20.68 0.05 8.72
C SER A 42 -22.08 0.49 9.19
N THR A 43 -22.49 1.68 8.75
CA THR A 43 -23.77 2.30 9.10
C THR A 43 -24.48 2.90 7.88
N ASP A 44 -23.95 2.67 6.68
CA ASP A 44 -24.47 3.21 5.41
C ASP A 44 -25.25 2.17 4.60
N GLY A 45 -25.42 0.95 5.12
CA GLY A 45 -26.04 -0.20 4.47
C GLY A 45 -25.03 -1.08 3.73
N SER A 46 -23.72 -0.90 3.91
CA SER A 46 -22.69 -1.81 3.42
C SER A 46 -22.79 -3.18 4.07
N GLU A 47 -23.14 -3.24 5.37
CA GLU A 47 -23.33 -4.48 6.13
C GLU A 47 -24.42 -5.39 5.52
N ALA A 48 -25.58 -4.80 5.20
CA ALA A 48 -26.68 -5.54 4.57
C ALA A 48 -26.30 -6.04 3.17
N LEU A 49 -25.56 -5.23 2.41
CA LEU A 49 -25.07 -5.61 1.09
C LEU A 49 -24.06 -6.77 1.15
N CYS A 50 -23.20 -6.82 2.18
CA CYS A 50 -22.32 -7.96 2.42
C CYS A 50 -23.11 -9.25 2.63
N ASP A 51 -24.18 -9.21 3.44
CA ASP A 51 -25.06 -10.36 3.70
C ASP A 51 -25.81 -10.82 2.44
N GLU A 52 -26.25 -9.88 1.60
CA GLU A 52 -26.88 -10.21 0.31
C GLU A 52 -25.91 -11.01 -0.59
N TYR A 53 -24.63 -10.60 -0.69
CA TYR A 53 -23.63 -11.35 -1.45
C TYR A 53 -23.35 -12.74 -0.85
N ALA A 54 -23.26 -12.86 0.47
CA ALA A 54 -23.05 -14.16 1.12
C ALA A 54 -24.21 -15.11 0.93
N ALA A 55 -25.43 -14.60 0.80
CA ALA A 55 -26.62 -15.41 0.49
C ALA A 55 -26.67 -15.89 -0.97
N GLN A 56 -26.01 -15.17 -1.90
CA GLN A 56 -26.04 -15.45 -3.33
C GLN A 56 -24.88 -16.32 -3.81
N ASP A 57 -23.69 -16.23 -3.19
CA ASP A 57 -22.50 -16.95 -3.62
C ASP A 57 -21.78 -17.62 -2.44
N VAL A 58 -21.66 -18.94 -2.49
CA VAL A 58 -21.05 -19.77 -1.42
C VAL A 58 -19.57 -19.46 -1.18
N ARG A 59 -18.91 -18.80 -2.12
CA ARG A 59 -17.51 -18.36 -1.96
C ARG A 59 -17.38 -17.14 -1.05
N VAL A 60 -18.48 -16.40 -0.80
CA VAL A 60 -18.51 -15.20 0.03
C VAL A 60 -18.75 -15.56 1.49
N ARG A 61 -17.95 -15.02 2.36
CA ARG A 61 -18.10 -15.10 3.82
C ARG A 61 -18.04 -13.71 4.42
N VAL A 62 -18.93 -13.39 5.34
CA VAL A 62 -18.98 -12.09 6.02
C VAL A 62 -18.49 -12.23 7.44
N LEU A 63 -17.72 -11.25 7.89
CA LEU A 63 -17.29 -11.09 9.27
C LEU A 63 -17.76 -9.71 9.74
N HIS A 64 -18.86 -9.65 10.49
CA HIS A 64 -19.28 -8.41 11.16
C HIS A 64 -18.52 -8.21 12.45
N LYS A 65 -18.00 -7.00 12.65
CA LYS A 65 -17.30 -6.65 13.89
C LYS A 65 -17.57 -5.20 14.29
N LYS A 66 -17.34 -4.89 15.56
CA LYS A 66 -17.35 -3.50 16.02
C LYS A 66 -16.19 -2.75 15.36
N ASN A 67 -16.43 -1.49 14.97
CA ASN A 67 -15.43 -0.67 14.32
C ASN A 67 -14.12 -0.60 15.14
N GLY A 68 -13.04 -1.06 14.51
CA GLY A 68 -11.66 -1.05 15.03
C GLY A 68 -10.67 -0.42 14.06
N GLY A 69 -11.14 -0.02 12.86
CA GLY A 69 -10.35 0.57 11.78
C GLY A 69 -9.73 -0.47 10.84
N LEU A 70 -9.17 0.03 9.74
CA LEU A 70 -8.66 -0.76 8.62
C LEU A 70 -7.68 -1.87 9.04
N SER A 71 -6.73 -1.55 9.93
CA SER A 71 -5.77 -2.52 10.47
C SER A 71 -6.46 -3.71 11.16
N ASP A 72 -7.47 -3.41 11.97
CA ASP A 72 -8.19 -4.41 12.74
C ASP A 72 -9.08 -5.29 11.83
N ALA A 73 -9.70 -4.69 10.82
CA ALA A 73 -10.45 -5.43 9.80
C ALA A 73 -9.53 -6.37 8.99
N ARG A 74 -8.36 -5.88 8.54
CA ARG A 74 -7.39 -6.73 7.83
C ARG A 74 -6.88 -7.87 8.71
N ASN A 75 -6.57 -7.61 10.00
CA ASN A 75 -6.15 -8.64 10.95
C ASN A 75 -7.24 -9.71 11.13
N ALA A 76 -8.50 -9.31 11.31
CA ALA A 76 -9.62 -10.25 11.43
C ALA A 76 -9.77 -11.12 10.17
N GLY A 77 -9.58 -10.51 8.98
CA GLY A 77 -9.57 -11.24 7.72
C GLY A 77 -8.43 -12.27 7.64
N VAL A 78 -7.21 -11.91 8.04
CA VAL A 78 -6.06 -12.83 8.08
C VAL A 78 -6.34 -14.00 9.03
N ASP A 79 -6.92 -13.74 10.20
CA ASP A 79 -7.24 -14.79 11.20
C ASP A 79 -8.33 -15.75 10.72
N ALA A 80 -9.30 -15.26 9.92
CA ALA A 80 -10.40 -16.05 9.39
C ALA A 80 -10.09 -16.76 8.05
N ALA A 81 -9.00 -16.39 7.39
CA ALA A 81 -8.61 -16.93 6.09
C ALA A 81 -8.24 -18.41 6.16
N LYS A 82 -8.78 -19.18 5.20
CA LYS A 82 -8.54 -20.62 5.06
C LYS A 82 -7.59 -20.95 3.91
N GLY A 83 -7.41 -20.02 2.97
CA GLY A 83 -6.58 -20.21 1.78
C GLY A 83 -5.11 -20.39 2.09
N GLU A 84 -4.43 -21.05 1.19
CA GLU A 84 -2.96 -21.16 1.19
C GLU A 84 -2.31 -19.79 0.83
N TYR A 85 -3.04 -18.99 0.07
CA TYR A 85 -2.64 -17.66 -0.37
C TYR A 85 -3.60 -16.60 0.13
N LEU A 86 -3.06 -15.39 0.37
CA LEU A 86 -3.81 -14.20 0.77
C LEU A 86 -3.67 -13.10 -0.28
N SER A 87 -4.77 -12.46 -0.63
CA SER A 87 -4.79 -11.20 -1.35
C SER A 87 -5.68 -10.20 -0.60
N PHE A 88 -5.43 -8.92 -0.78
CA PHE A 88 -6.19 -7.84 -0.15
C PHE A 88 -6.69 -6.89 -1.23
N VAL A 89 -7.96 -6.51 -1.12
CA VAL A 89 -8.57 -5.52 -2.02
C VAL A 89 -9.39 -4.55 -1.17
N ASP A 90 -9.18 -3.26 -1.34
CA ASP A 90 -9.94 -2.26 -0.58
C ASP A 90 -11.37 -2.15 -1.15
N GLY A 91 -12.38 -1.96 -0.30
CA GLY A 91 -13.80 -2.07 -0.66
C GLY A 91 -14.33 -1.01 -1.63
N ASP A 92 -13.53 0.01 -1.95
CA ASP A 92 -13.80 1.03 -2.95
C ASP A 92 -13.05 0.84 -4.28
N ASP A 93 -12.12 -0.13 -4.33
CA ASP A 93 -11.33 -0.49 -5.50
C ASP A 93 -11.96 -1.66 -6.28
N TRP A 94 -11.41 -2.01 -7.43
CA TRP A 94 -11.78 -3.20 -8.20
C TRP A 94 -10.59 -3.73 -8.99
N VAL A 95 -10.75 -4.91 -9.58
CA VAL A 95 -9.65 -5.61 -10.24
C VAL A 95 -10.04 -6.12 -11.64
N SER A 96 -9.04 -6.43 -12.48
CA SER A 96 -9.26 -7.09 -13.76
C SER A 96 -9.72 -8.54 -13.59
N PRO A 97 -10.36 -9.15 -14.59
CA PRO A 97 -10.77 -10.56 -14.52
C PRO A 97 -9.59 -11.54 -14.34
N TYR A 98 -8.38 -11.14 -14.67
CA TYR A 98 -7.17 -11.98 -14.59
C TYR A 98 -6.27 -11.68 -13.40
N TYR A 99 -6.67 -10.78 -12.50
CA TYR A 99 -5.84 -10.30 -11.39
C TYR A 99 -5.25 -11.44 -10.54
N ILE A 100 -6.10 -12.32 -10.02
CA ILE A 100 -5.63 -13.45 -9.18
C ILE A 100 -4.87 -14.47 -10.03
N GLU A 101 -5.34 -14.79 -11.25
CA GLU A 101 -4.67 -15.75 -12.14
C GLU A 101 -3.26 -15.29 -12.50
N ASN A 102 -3.08 -14.02 -12.86
CA ASN A 102 -1.79 -13.46 -13.22
C ASN A 102 -0.80 -13.49 -12.05
N LEU A 103 -1.26 -13.06 -10.87
CA LEU A 103 -0.44 -13.08 -9.66
C LEU A 103 -0.06 -14.50 -9.25
N TYR A 104 -1.01 -15.44 -9.31
CA TYR A 104 -0.76 -16.85 -8.95
C TYR A 104 0.21 -17.51 -9.92
N ARG A 105 0.01 -17.34 -11.24
CA ARG A 105 0.92 -17.91 -12.25
C ARG A 105 2.34 -17.39 -12.11
N ALA A 106 2.52 -16.09 -11.90
CA ALA A 106 3.84 -15.50 -11.69
C ALA A 106 4.51 -16.07 -10.43
N LEU A 107 3.74 -16.18 -9.33
CA LEU A 107 4.22 -16.73 -8.06
C LEU A 107 4.68 -18.20 -8.22
N GLU A 108 3.85 -19.04 -8.82
CA GLU A 108 4.13 -20.45 -9.03
C GLU A 108 5.33 -20.69 -9.96
N GLN A 109 5.32 -20.06 -11.14
CA GLN A 109 6.40 -20.22 -12.11
C GLN A 109 7.76 -19.72 -11.59
N ALA A 110 7.75 -18.66 -10.79
CA ALA A 110 8.95 -18.17 -10.11
C ALA A 110 9.35 -19.04 -8.92
N GLY A 111 8.46 -19.88 -8.38
CA GLY A 111 8.59 -20.51 -7.07
C GLY A 111 8.78 -19.44 -5.99
N ALA A 112 8.07 -18.32 -6.10
CA ALA A 112 8.19 -17.17 -5.21
C ALA A 112 7.34 -17.34 -3.95
N ASP A 113 7.56 -16.46 -2.96
CA ASP A 113 6.79 -16.46 -1.72
C ASP A 113 5.63 -15.44 -1.77
N PHE A 114 5.75 -14.44 -2.64
CA PHE A 114 4.67 -13.55 -3.01
C PHE A 114 4.85 -13.03 -4.44
N SER A 115 3.77 -12.55 -5.04
CA SER A 115 3.80 -11.82 -6.30
C SER A 115 3.18 -10.44 -6.14
N ALA A 116 3.60 -9.50 -7.00
CA ALA A 116 3.12 -8.12 -6.99
C ALA A 116 2.85 -7.63 -8.41
N SER A 117 1.73 -6.91 -8.59
CA SER A 117 1.36 -6.24 -9.83
C SER A 117 1.46 -4.72 -9.68
N CYS A 118 1.37 -4.02 -10.80
CA CYS A 118 1.12 -2.59 -10.82
C CYS A 118 -0.37 -2.29 -10.63
N PHE A 119 -0.70 -1.01 -10.44
CA PHE A 119 -2.08 -0.53 -10.38
C PHE A 119 -2.31 0.63 -11.35
N GLU A 120 -3.56 0.88 -11.66
CA GLU A 120 -4.02 2.05 -12.40
C GLU A 120 -4.78 2.98 -11.46
N GLU A 121 -4.42 4.27 -11.44
CA GLU A 121 -5.18 5.27 -10.69
C GLU A 121 -6.42 5.70 -11.48
N VAL A 122 -7.58 5.58 -10.86
CA VAL A 122 -8.85 6.01 -11.43
C VAL A 122 -9.45 7.10 -10.56
N PHE A 123 -9.77 8.24 -11.15
CA PHE A 123 -10.28 9.40 -10.44
C PHE A 123 -11.81 9.50 -10.53
N GLU A 124 -12.44 9.87 -9.43
CA GLU A 124 -13.89 10.11 -9.38
C GLU A 124 -14.33 11.12 -10.44
N GLY A 125 -15.40 10.79 -11.20
CA GLY A 125 -15.93 11.64 -12.27
C GLY A 125 -15.14 11.60 -13.59
N GLN A 126 -14.07 10.82 -13.67
CA GLN A 126 -13.36 10.60 -14.94
C GLN A 126 -13.76 9.25 -15.55
N PRO A 127 -13.85 9.18 -16.90
CA PRO A 127 -14.10 7.90 -17.55
C PRO A 127 -12.96 6.93 -17.24
N VAL A 128 -13.32 5.72 -16.85
CA VAL A 128 -12.34 4.64 -16.70
C VAL A 128 -11.80 4.34 -18.10
N GLN A 129 -10.54 4.67 -18.35
CA GLN A 129 -9.89 4.22 -19.56
C GLN A 129 -9.81 2.69 -19.47
N SER A 130 -10.32 1.99 -20.47
CA SER A 130 -10.19 0.54 -20.53
C SER A 130 -8.71 0.19 -20.67
N VAL A 131 -8.09 -0.17 -19.55
CA VAL A 131 -6.77 -0.78 -19.59
C VAL A 131 -6.95 -2.18 -20.16
N PRO A 132 -6.21 -2.56 -21.22
CA PRO A 132 -6.27 -3.92 -21.73
C PRO A 132 -6.02 -4.90 -20.59
N THR A 133 -6.99 -5.77 -20.33
CA THR A 133 -6.86 -6.82 -19.33
C THR A 133 -6.25 -8.03 -20.04
N GLU A 134 -4.96 -8.24 -19.86
CA GLU A 134 -4.22 -9.29 -20.54
C GLU A 134 -3.79 -10.37 -19.55
N ARG A 135 -3.75 -11.61 -20.03
CA ARG A 135 -3.13 -12.68 -19.28
C ARG A 135 -1.63 -12.43 -19.16
N LEU A 136 -1.05 -12.98 -18.10
CA LEU A 136 0.37 -12.85 -17.83
C LEU A 136 1.22 -13.29 -19.02
N GLU A 137 2.06 -12.38 -19.53
CA GLU A 137 3.03 -12.66 -20.58
C GLU A 137 4.44 -12.80 -20.01
N ALA A 138 4.82 -11.96 -19.05
CA ALA A 138 6.15 -11.94 -18.47
C ALA A 138 6.15 -11.48 -17.01
N PHE A 139 7.16 -11.89 -16.26
CA PHE A 139 7.39 -11.43 -14.90
C PHE A 139 8.90 -11.37 -14.60
N GLU A 140 9.26 -10.56 -13.60
CA GLU A 140 10.61 -10.49 -13.06
C GLU A 140 10.69 -11.30 -11.76
N ILE A 141 11.79 -12.01 -11.56
CA ILE A 141 12.09 -12.63 -10.26
C ILE A 141 13.02 -11.71 -9.49
N LEU A 142 12.57 -11.30 -8.29
CA LEU A 142 13.29 -10.38 -7.43
C LEU A 142 13.73 -11.10 -6.16
N SER A 143 14.99 -10.91 -5.75
CA SER A 143 15.43 -11.30 -4.42
C SER A 143 14.74 -10.43 -3.36
N ARG A 144 14.71 -10.87 -2.12
CA ARG A 144 14.23 -10.11 -0.98
C ARG A 144 14.90 -8.74 -0.89
N GLU A 145 16.21 -8.69 -1.05
CA GLU A 145 17.00 -7.45 -1.00
C GLU A 145 16.60 -6.49 -2.12
N GLU A 146 16.38 -7.01 -3.33
CA GLU A 146 15.93 -6.22 -4.46
C GLU A 146 14.49 -5.69 -4.26
N CYS A 147 13.59 -6.51 -3.70
CA CYS A 147 12.25 -6.05 -3.31
C CYS A 147 12.33 -4.88 -2.31
N LEU A 148 13.13 -5.05 -1.23
CA LEU A 148 13.34 -3.99 -0.24
C LEU A 148 13.95 -2.74 -0.88
N ARG A 149 14.96 -2.89 -1.74
CA ARG A 149 15.57 -1.76 -2.45
C ARG A 149 14.54 -0.98 -3.26
N ARG A 150 13.71 -1.68 -4.05
CA ARG A 150 12.65 -1.05 -4.86
C ARG A 150 11.60 -0.36 -3.99
N ILE A 151 11.16 -0.99 -2.91
CA ILE A 151 10.23 -0.38 -1.94
C ILE A 151 10.83 0.91 -1.34
N LEU A 152 12.10 0.87 -0.95
CA LEU A 152 12.78 1.99 -0.30
C LEU A 152 13.01 3.17 -1.26
N TYR A 153 13.42 2.90 -2.49
CA TYR A 153 13.56 3.93 -3.53
C TYR A 153 12.25 4.27 -4.25
N GLN A 154 11.16 3.51 -3.99
CA GLN A 154 9.86 3.63 -4.66
C GLN A 154 9.99 3.45 -6.19
N GLU A 155 10.59 2.35 -6.59
CA GLU A 155 10.87 1.97 -7.98
C GLU A 155 10.00 0.77 -8.39
N GLY A 156 8.77 1.02 -8.83
CA GLY A 156 7.86 -0.01 -9.35
C GLY A 156 7.33 -1.02 -8.33
N MET A 157 7.69 -0.89 -7.05
CA MET A 157 7.16 -1.71 -5.97
C MET A 157 6.74 -0.84 -4.78
N GLU A 158 5.49 -0.97 -4.39
CA GLU A 158 4.89 -0.14 -3.35
C GLU A 158 4.79 -0.87 -2.01
N VAL A 159 4.70 -0.09 -0.91
CA VAL A 159 4.43 -0.63 0.44
C VAL A 159 2.97 -1.05 0.63
N THR A 160 2.08 -0.70 -0.30
CA THR A 160 0.65 -0.99 -0.19
C THR A 160 0.38 -2.47 -0.02
N THR A 161 -0.58 -2.83 0.81
CA THR A 161 -1.02 -4.21 0.99
C THR A 161 -1.73 -4.76 -0.24
N PRO A 162 -2.63 -4.02 -0.92
CA PRO A 162 -3.21 -4.43 -2.19
C PRO A 162 -2.18 -4.65 -3.30
N THR A 163 -2.63 -5.12 -4.46
CA THR A 163 -1.82 -5.44 -5.65
C THR A 163 -0.93 -6.69 -5.52
N LYS A 164 -1.12 -7.51 -4.50
CA LYS A 164 -0.23 -8.64 -4.22
C LYS A 164 -0.98 -9.92 -3.87
N LEU A 165 -0.33 -11.04 -4.15
CA LEU A 165 -0.72 -12.37 -3.68
C LEU A 165 0.43 -12.93 -2.84
N TYR A 166 0.13 -13.33 -1.61
CA TYR A 166 1.11 -13.78 -0.64
C TYR A 166 0.87 -15.24 -0.24
N LYS A 167 1.91 -16.02 -0.02
CA LYS A 167 1.77 -17.25 0.78
C LYS A 167 1.32 -16.86 2.19
N ARG A 168 0.26 -17.48 2.69
CA ARG A 168 -0.32 -17.16 4.01
C ARG A 168 0.71 -17.29 5.14
N ALA A 169 1.66 -18.22 5.02
CA ALA A 169 2.73 -18.42 6.01
C ALA A 169 3.56 -17.15 6.27
N LEU A 170 3.67 -16.21 5.32
CA LEU A 170 4.36 -14.94 5.53
C LEU A 170 3.70 -14.07 6.60
N PHE A 171 2.39 -14.28 6.87
CA PHE A 171 1.62 -13.53 7.87
C PHE A 171 1.59 -14.18 9.26
N GLU A 172 2.26 -15.32 9.48
CA GLU A 172 2.34 -15.94 10.80
C GLU A 172 2.98 -14.98 11.81
N GLY A 173 2.19 -14.52 12.81
CA GLY A 173 2.64 -13.54 13.81
C GLY A 173 2.87 -12.11 13.26
N VAL A 174 2.60 -11.82 11.99
CA VAL A 174 2.58 -10.46 11.44
C VAL A 174 1.18 -9.87 11.60
N ARG A 175 1.10 -8.64 12.10
CA ARG A 175 -0.18 -7.95 12.32
C ARG A 175 -0.06 -6.49 11.91
N TYR A 176 -1.15 -5.98 11.33
CA TYR A 176 -1.33 -4.56 11.07
C TYR A 176 -1.48 -3.81 12.40
N PRO A 177 -0.78 -2.69 12.62
CA PRO A 177 -0.84 -1.93 13.86
C PRO A 177 -2.19 -1.22 14.00
N VAL A 178 -3.04 -1.70 14.92
CA VAL A 178 -4.38 -1.17 15.16
C VAL A 178 -4.33 0.29 15.62
N GLY A 179 -5.24 1.13 15.10
CA GLY A 179 -5.36 2.55 15.45
C GLY A 179 -4.30 3.46 14.83
N LYS A 180 -3.43 2.93 13.95
CA LYS A 180 -2.40 3.69 13.25
C LYS A 180 -2.79 3.97 11.80
N LEU A 181 -2.28 5.07 11.25
CA LEU A 181 -2.30 5.35 9.82
C LEU A 181 -1.01 4.82 9.18
N TYR A 182 -1.07 4.54 7.85
CA TYR A 182 0.07 4.01 7.08
C TYR A 182 0.57 2.67 7.63
N GLU A 183 -0.35 1.85 8.03
CA GLU A 183 -0.18 0.52 8.63
C GLU A 183 0.51 -0.47 7.69
N ASP A 184 0.47 -0.21 6.40
CA ASP A 184 1.12 -1.02 5.36
C ASP A 184 2.64 -1.02 5.49
N ILE A 185 3.25 0.11 5.91
CA ILE A 185 4.70 0.27 5.94
C ILE A 185 5.40 -0.81 6.79
N PRO A 186 5.03 -1.02 8.08
CA PRO A 186 5.65 -2.05 8.89
C PRO A 186 5.35 -3.47 8.39
N VAL A 187 4.13 -3.72 7.89
CA VAL A 187 3.74 -5.05 7.40
C VAL A 187 4.49 -5.40 6.11
N ALA A 188 4.61 -4.46 5.16
CA ALA A 188 5.37 -4.67 3.94
C ALA A 188 6.83 -5.04 4.22
N TYR A 189 7.45 -4.42 5.22
CA TYR A 189 8.81 -4.77 5.64
C TYR A 189 8.88 -6.19 6.21
N GLU A 190 8.02 -6.54 7.17
CA GLU A 190 8.05 -7.83 7.85
C GLU A 190 7.76 -8.98 6.88
N VAL A 191 6.79 -8.83 5.98
CA VAL A 191 6.45 -9.81 4.96
C VAL A 191 7.60 -9.98 3.95
N THR A 192 8.16 -8.86 3.46
CA THR A 192 9.28 -8.91 2.50
C THR A 192 10.54 -9.51 3.14
N LYS A 193 10.83 -9.19 4.41
CA LYS A 193 11.95 -9.74 5.17
C LYS A 193 11.87 -11.28 5.31
N ARG A 194 10.67 -11.84 5.40
CA ARG A 194 10.44 -13.28 5.53
C ARG A 194 10.50 -14.01 4.21
N ALA A 195 10.14 -13.34 3.13
CA ALA A 195 10.21 -13.90 1.79
C ALA A 195 11.65 -14.14 1.35
N HIS A 196 11.88 -15.18 0.55
CA HIS A 196 13.17 -15.41 -0.11
C HIS A 196 13.22 -14.69 -1.46
N LYS A 197 12.13 -14.73 -2.21
CA LYS A 197 12.00 -14.09 -3.51
C LYS A 197 10.54 -13.73 -3.81
N ALA A 198 10.36 -12.76 -4.71
CA ALA A 198 9.06 -12.36 -5.23
C ALA A 198 9.03 -12.42 -6.75
N ALA A 199 7.82 -12.55 -7.31
CA ALA A 199 7.54 -12.30 -8.71
C ALA A 199 6.90 -10.93 -8.89
N HIS A 200 7.39 -10.13 -9.83
CA HIS A 200 6.83 -8.82 -10.15
C HIS A 200 6.31 -8.82 -11.57
N ILE A 201 5.05 -8.43 -11.76
CA ILE A 201 4.40 -8.34 -13.06
C ILE A 201 4.07 -6.88 -13.40
N ALA A 202 4.22 -6.52 -14.66
CA ALA A 202 3.94 -5.17 -15.12
C ALA A 202 2.44 -4.90 -15.37
N ASN A 203 1.60 -5.96 -15.31
CA ASN A 203 0.16 -5.85 -15.48
C ASN A 203 -0.44 -4.86 -14.48
N ARG A 204 -1.38 -4.04 -14.95
CA ARG A 204 -2.13 -3.09 -14.13
C ARG A 204 -3.52 -3.64 -13.86
N ASP A 205 -3.57 -4.75 -13.16
CA ASP A 205 -4.79 -5.51 -12.91
C ASP A 205 -5.61 -5.00 -11.72
N TYR A 206 -5.08 -4.02 -10.99
CA TYR A 206 -5.71 -3.40 -9.82
C TYR A 206 -6.06 -1.94 -10.14
N TYR A 207 -7.32 -1.55 -9.95
CA TYR A 207 -7.81 -0.19 -10.19
C TYR A 207 -8.00 0.53 -8.86
N TYR A 208 -7.07 1.43 -8.56
CA TYR A 208 -7.07 2.23 -7.33
C TYR A 208 -7.95 3.47 -7.50
N PHE A 209 -9.07 3.50 -6.77
CA PHE A 209 -10.06 4.55 -6.91
C PHE A 209 -9.77 5.76 -6.00
N GLN A 210 -9.44 6.88 -6.61
CA GLN A 210 -9.13 8.14 -5.95
C GLN A 210 -10.39 8.98 -5.71
N ARG A 211 -10.81 9.08 -4.45
CA ARG A 211 -11.91 9.93 -3.99
C ARG A 211 -11.38 11.25 -3.42
N GLY A 212 -12.19 12.32 -3.50
CA GLY A 212 -11.87 13.58 -2.84
C GLY A 212 -11.70 13.46 -1.32
N SER A 213 -12.39 12.50 -0.69
CA SER A 213 -12.38 12.22 0.76
C SER A 213 -11.26 11.27 1.21
N SER A 214 -10.35 10.83 0.32
CA SER A 214 -9.30 9.87 0.68
C SER A 214 -8.33 10.44 1.75
N ILE A 215 -7.82 9.57 2.64
CA ILE A 215 -6.90 9.93 3.74
C ILE A 215 -5.66 10.68 3.23
N GLN A 216 -5.19 10.34 2.04
CA GLN A 216 -4.03 10.98 1.43
C GLN A 216 -4.29 12.46 1.10
N ASN A 217 -5.53 12.80 0.70
CA ASN A 217 -5.93 14.15 0.30
C ASN A 217 -6.32 15.05 1.48
N MET A 218 -6.49 14.50 2.69
CA MET A 218 -6.82 15.28 3.88
C MET A 218 -5.70 16.25 4.25
N ALA A 219 -6.06 17.42 4.81
CA ALA A 219 -5.10 18.35 5.39
C ALA A 219 -4.24 17.67 6.47
N PHE A 220 -3.09 18.29 6.81
CA PHE A 220 -2.25 17.79 7.88
C PHE A 220 -3.05 17.69 9.20
N ASN A 221 -2.90 16.56 9.84
CA ASN A 221 -3.29 16.33 11.23
C ASN A 221 -2.20 15.50 11.93
N PRO A 222 -2.06 15.57 13.26
CA PRO A 222 -0.98 14.88 13.99
C PRO A 222 -0.93 13.36 13.81
N ARG A 223 -2.05 12.71 13.46
CA ARG A 223 -2.06 11.26 13.17
C ARG A 223 -1.21 10.92 11.93
N LYS A 224 -1.05 11.84 10.98
CA LYS A 224 -0.16 11.64 9.82
C LYS A 224 1.31 11.45 10.20
N LEU A 225 1.72 11.81 11.43
CA LEU A 225 3.05 11.52 11.95
C LEU A 225 3.31 10.01 12.15
N ASP A 226 2.28 9.18 12.14
CA ASP A 226 2.48 7.73 12.18
C ASP A 226 3.30 7.25 10.96
N SER A 227 3.14 7.87 9.78
CA SER A 227 3.99 7.54 8.63
C SER A 227 5.47 7.85 8.87
N VAL A 228 5.77 8.95 9.56
CA VAL A 228 7.16 9.32 9.90
C VAL A 228 7.74 8.32 10.90
N ARG A 229 6.94 7.93 11.92
CA ARG A 229 7.35 6.93 12.92
C ARG A 229 7.58 5.56 12.29
N HIS A 230 6.67 5.11 11.41
CA HIS A 230 6.81 3.85 10.68
C HIS A 230 8.01 3.86 9.74
N CYS A 231 8.23 4.95 8.98
CA CYS A 231 9.40 5.06 8.13
C CYS A 231 10.71 5.15 8.93
N TYR A 232 10.70 5.77 10.13
CA TYR A 232 11.85 5.76 11.02
C TYR A 232 12.17 4.35 11.52
N ALA A 233 11.16 3.63 12.02
CA ALA A 233 11.33 2.25 12.46
C ALA A 233 11.78 1.33 11.31
N LEU A 234 11.21 1.50 10.11
CA LEU A 234 11.64 0.81 8.89
C LEU A 234 13.12 1.07 8.61
N MET A 235 13.56 2.33 8.65
CA MET A 235 14.97 2.70 8.42
C MET A 235 15.91 2.02 9.43
N GLU A 236 15.58 2.06 10.71
CA GLU A 236 16.42 1.45 11.76
C GLU A 236 16.46 -0.08 11.62
N ASN A 237 15.31 -0.70 11.32
CA ASN A 237 15.23 -2.13 11.07
C ASN A 237 16.06 -2.56 9.83
N VAL A 238 15.94 -1.80 8.74
CA VAL A 238 16.74 -2.06 7.53
C VAL A 238 18.24 -1.89 7.80
N LYS A 239 18.65 -0.88 8.55
CA LYS A 239 20.08 -0.69 8.91
C LYS A 239 20.62 -1.87 9.72
N ARG A 240 19.80 -2.45 10.59
CA ARG A 240 20.19 -3.61 11.40
C ARG A 240 20.25 -4.89 10.57
N ASP A 241 19.20 -5.15 9.78
CA ASP A 241 18.96 -6.46 9.15
C ASP A 241 19.56 -6.54 7.72
N PHE A 242 19.68 -5.38 7.04
CA PHE A 242 20.17 -5.22 5.66
C PHE A 242 21.08 -4.00 5.53
N PRO A 243 22.25 -3.95 6.19
CA PRO A 243 23.09 -2.75 6.26
C PRO A 243 23.50 -2.19 4.88
N GLN A 244 23.57 -3.05 3.84
CA GLN A 244 23.83 -2.64 2.45
C GLN A 244 22.73 -1.72 1.87
N LEU A 245 21.50 -1.75 2.43
CA LEU A 245 20.37 -0.91 2.01
C LEU A 245 20.19 0.35 2.87
N SER A 246 21.13 0.67 3.76
CA SER A 246 21.02 1.80 4.69
C SER A 246 20.77 3.14 3.98
N ARG A 247 21.42 3.39 2.84
CA ARG A 247 21.19 4.63 2.05
C ARG A 247 19.79 4.69 1.47
N ALA A 248 19.28 3.58 0.95
CA ALA A 248 17.92 3.49 0.44
C ALA A 248 16.89 3.77 1.54
N ALA A 249 17.10 3.22 2.73
CA ALA A 249 16.25 3.43 3.89
C ALA A 249 16.25 4.91 4.36
N GLU A 250 17.40 5.56 4.39
CA GLU A 250 17.51 7.00 4.66
C GLU A 250 16.82 7.85 3.59
N CYS A 251 16.91 7.45 2.32
CA CYS A 251 16.21 8.12 1.23
C CYS A 251 14.68 8.03 1.41
N ARG A 252 14.15 6.85 1.76
CA ARG A 252 12.73 6.64 2.05
C ARG A 252 12.27 7.49 3.23
N TYR A 253 13.03 7.47 4.33
CA TYR A 253 12.74 8.24 5.53
C TYR A 253 12.71 9.74 5.25
N LEU A 254 13.76 10.29 4.63
CA LEU A 254 13.83 11.71 4.29
C LEU A 254 12.69 12.13 3.36
N SER A 255 12.37 11.33 2.36
CA SER A 255 11.26 11.60 1.43
C SER A 255 9.94 11.69 2.18
N ASN A 256 9.70 10.80 3.13
CA ASN A 256 8.50 10.80 3.95
C ASN A 256 8.45 11.99 4.89
N VAL A 257 9.56 12.30 5.58
CA VAL A 257 9.69 13.49 6.44
C VAL A 257 9.37 14.77 5.67
N CYS A 258 9.94 14.95 4.47
CA CYS A 258 9.65 16.10 3.61
C CYS A 258 8.17 16.15 3.21
N ASN A 259 7.57 15.00 2.84
CA ASN A 259 6.17 14.93 2.46
C ASN A 259 5.24 15.41 3.58
N ILE A 260 5.48 14.97 4.82
CA ILE A 260 4.67 15.38 5.98
C ILE A 260 4.97 16.83 6.39
N LEU A 261 6.24 17.22 6.44
CA LEU A 261 6.69 18.56 6.82
C LEU A 261 5.99 19.64 5.99
N PHE A 262 5.96 19.46 4.67
CA PHE A 262 5.41 20.48 3.78
C PHE A 262 3.87 20.48 3.68
N GLN A 263 3.18 19.54 4.33
CA GLN A 263 1.73 19.59 4.55
C GLN A 263 1.33 20.49 5.74
N ILE A 264 2.25 20.76 6.68
CA ILE A 264 2.00 21.61 7.85
C ILE A 264 1.86 23.07 7.39
N ARG A 265 0.69 23.68 7.60
CA ARG A 265 0.41 25.06 7.15
C ARG A 265 0.02 26.02 8.26
N ASP A 266 -0.24 25.51 9.44
CA ASP A 266 -0.68 26.29 10.58
C ASP A 266 0.43 26.46 11.63
N LYS A 267 0.37 27.58 12.37
CA LYS A 267 1.36 27.91 13.41
C LYS A 267 1.24 27.06 14.68
N GLN A 268 0.10 26.40 14.90
CA GLN A 268 -0.09 25.56 16.09
C GLN A 268 0.85 24.33 16.09
N HIS A 269 1.33 23.92 14.91
CA HIS A 269 2.24 22.78 14.73
C HIS A 269 3.72 23.16 14.54
N GLU A 270 4.10 24.41 14.87
CA GLU A 270 5.48 24.90 14.68
C GLU A 270 6.55 24.03 15.35
N LYS A 271 6.24 23.45 16.54
CA LYS A 271 7.17 22.54 17.22
C LYS A 271 7.43 21.28 16.41
N ILE A 272 6.39 20.72 15.82
CA ILE A 272 6.47 19.53 14.94
C ILE A 272 7.28 19.89 13.68
N GLU A 273 6.96 21.01 13.07
CA GLU A 273 7.66 21.53 11.88
C GLU A 273 9.18 21.67 12.14
N LYS A 274 9.56 22.29 13.26
CA LYS A 274 10.97 22.43 13.65
C LYS A 274 11.64 21.08 13.88
N ALA A 275 10.98 20.13 14.53
CA ALA A 275 11.51 18.78 14.75
C ALA A 275 11.74 18.03 13.43
N LEU A 276 10.76 18.02 12.53
CA LEU A 276 10.89 17.39 11.21
C LEU A 276 12.00 18.05 10.37
N TRP A 277 12.16 19.38 10.47
CA TRP A 277 13.25 20.07 9.78
C TRP A 277 14.64 19.67 10.30
N GLN A 278 14.79 19.36 11.59
CA GLN A 278 16.06 18.80 12.10
C GLN A 278 16.35 17.42 11.50
N GLU A 279 15.33 16.57 11.34
CA GLU A 279 15.50 15.28 10.67
C GLU A 279 15.94 15.47 9.20
N VAL A 280 15.38 16.44 8.47
CA VAL A 280 15.85 16.77 7.12
C VAL A 280 17.35 17.13 7.15
N LYS A 281 17.78 17.99 8.06
CA LYS A 281 19.20 18.40 8.17
C LYS A 281 20.12 17.22 8.50
N LYS A 282 19.65 16.26 9.29
CA LYS A 282 20.43 15.08 9.71
C LYS A 282 20.74 14.17 8.52
N TYR A 283 19.76 13.89 7.65
CA TYR A 283 19.89 12.90 6.59
C TYR A 283 20.16 13.47 5.19
N ARG A 284 20.01 14.78 4.97
CA ARG A 284 20.10 15.41 3.63
C ARG A 284 21.42 15.14 2.89
N ARG A 285 22.56 15.07 3.60
CA ARG A 285 23.86 14.82 2.96
C ARG A 285 23.92 13.44 2.32
N ASN A 286 23.50 12.41 3.06
CA ASN A 286 23.53 11.03 2.59
C ASN A 286 22.64 10.85 1.37
N VAL A 287 21.40 11.41 1.41
CA VAL A 287 20.46 11.35 0.29
C VAL A 287 20.94 12.15 -0.93
N LEU A 288 21.55 13.31 -0.72
CA LEU A 288 22.11 14.13 -1.82
C LEU A 288 23.22 13.38 -2.58
N LEU A 289 24.08 12.69 -1.83
CA LEU A 289 25.23 11.95 -2.36
C LEU A 289 24.90 10.53 -2.83
N ASP A 290 23.66 10.09 -2.68
CA ASP A 290 23.22 8.79 -3.15
C ASP A 290 22.79 8.86 -4.63
N PRO A 291 23.54 8.22 -5.56
CA PRO A 291 23.22 8.28 -6.98
C PRO A 291 21.93 7.52 -7.33
N GLN A 292 21.51 6.55 -6.52
CA GLN A 292 20.28 5.77 -6.70
C GLN A 292 19.05 6.50 -6.13
N ALA A 293 19.24 7.51 -5.27
CA ALA A 293 18.12 8.26 -4.72
C ALA A 293 17.34 9.00 -5.81
N ARG A 294 16.01 8.95 -5.72
CA ARG A 294 15.12 9.63 -6.67
C ARG A 294 15.48 11.10 -6.86
N LYS A 295 15.39 11.59 -8.09
CA LYS A 295 15.68 13.00 -8.43
C LYS A 295 14.96 13.99 -7.52
N LYS A 296 13.67 13.74 -7.20
CA LYS A 296 12.88 14.57 -6.27
C LYS A 296 13.46 14.59 -4.85
N ALA A 297 13.91 13.45 -4.33
CA ALA A 297 14.52 13.36 -2.99
C ALA A 297 15.86 14.08 -2.94
N ARG A 298 16.73 13.89 -3.94
CA ARG A 298 18.00 14.58 -4.07
C ARG A 298 17.83 16.09 -4.22
N LEU A 299 16.84 16.53 -5.01
CA LEU A 299 16.53 17.96 -5.15
C LEU A 299 16.06 18.56 -3.81
N ALA A 300 15.17 17.90 -3.08
CA ALA A 300 14.72 18.34 -1.77
C ALA A 300 15.90 18.42 -0.78
N ALA A 301 16.79 17.43 -0.79
CA ALA A 301 18.00 17.40 0.00
C ALA A 301 18.95 18.59 -0.36
N ALA A 302 19.17 18.86 -1.64
CA ALA A 302 19.99 19.99 -2.10
C ALA A 302 19.39 21.34 -1.69
N LEU A 303 18.10 21.55 -1.94
CA LEU A 303 17.40 22.79 -1.58
C LEU A 303 17.42 23.05 -0.07
N SER A 304 17.44 22.00 0.75
CA SER A 304 17.47 22.14 2.20
C SER A 304 18.70 22.89 2.73
N TYR A 305 19.78 22.98 1.96
CA TYR A 305 20.97 23.79 2.31
C TYR A 305 20.73 25.31 2.18
N SER A 306 19.74 25.71 1.37
CA SER A 306 19.33 27.13 1.26
C SER A 306 18.34 27.55 2.37
N GLY A 307 18.07 26.67 3.34
CA GLY A 307 17.17 26.94 4.46
C GLY A 307 15.72 26.54 4.21
N TYR A 308 14.96 26.47 5.31
CA TYR A 308 13.58 25.98 5.32
C TYR A 308 12.64 26.79 4.40
N ALA A 309 12.67 28.13 4.52
CA ALA A 309 11.76 28.99 3.77
C ALA A 309 11.90 28.84 2.24
N MET A 310 13.15 28.73 1.76
CA MET A 310 13.42 28.53 0.33
C MET A 310 12.97 27.15 -0.12
N THR A 311 13.31 26.10 0.63
CA THR A 311 12.92 24.72 0.31
C THR A 311 11.38 24.59 0.23
N ARG A 312 10.67 25.15 1.20
CA ARG A 312 9.21 25.18 1.23
C ARG A 312 8.62 25.89 0.01
N ARG A 313 9.12 27.08 -0.32
CA ARG A 313 8.65 27.87 -1.48
C ARG A 313 8.77 27.09 -2.80
N VAL A 314 9.89 26.37 -2.98
CA VAL A 314 10.11 25.56 -4.19
C VAL A 314 9.16 24.36 -4.20
N TYR A 315 9.01 23.67 -3.06
CA TYR A 315 8.09 22.52 -2.93
C TYR A 315 6.64 22.93 -3.27
N GLU A 316 6.14 24.02 -2.74
CA GLU A 316 4.79 24.52 -3.00
C GLU A 316 4.57 24.84 -4.50
N LYS A 317 5.56 25.43 -5.16
CA LYS A 317 5.50 25.72 -6.60
C LYS A 317 5.49 24.46 -7.48
N THR A 318 6.22 23.41 -7.08
CA THR A 318 6.28 22.16 -7.85
C THR A 318 5.05 21.29 -7.69
N GLN A 319 4.43 21.27 -6.52
CA GLN A 319 3.16 20.58 -6.27
C GLN A 319 1.98 21.22 -7.03
N TRP A 320 2.03 22.56 -7.24
CA TRP A 320 0.98 23.28 -7.96
C TRP A 320 0.93 22.93 -9.46
N ARG A 321 2.07 22.53 -10.04
CA ARG A 321 2.16 22.09 -11.46
C ARG A 321 1.73 20.64 -11.71
N GLY A 322 1.65 19.80 -10.69
CA GLY A 322 1.26 18.39 -10.80
C GLY A 322 -0.25 18.14 -10.63
N LYS A 323 -1.06 19.20 -10.40
CA LYS A 323 -2.53 19.12 -10.25
C LYS A 323 -3.31 19.78 -11.40
N LYS A 324 -2.66 19.97 -12.57
CA LYS A 324 -3.34 20.42 -13.78
C LYS A 324 -3.39 19.34 -14.83
#